data_c98bbe44fa6d661ebd5a8ceaa38033c4
#
_entry.id   c98bbe44fa6d661ebd5a8ceaa38033c4
#
_cell.length_a   1.000
_cell.length_b   1.000
_cell.length_c   1.000
_cell.angle_alpha   90.00
_cell.angle_beta   90.00
_cell.angle_gamma   90.00
#
_symmetry.space_group_name_H-M   'P 1'
#
loop_
_entity.id
_entity.type
_entity.pdbx_description
1 polymer ?
#
loop_
_entity_poly.entity_id
_entity_poly.type
_entity_poly.pdbx_seq_one_letter_code
_entity_poly.pdbx_strand_id
1 'polypeptide(L)'
;MIKLKNVSKLYPARAEAGGGVIRALDDISLSVDPGEWLAVMGPSGSGKSTLVNLIGCLDRPTSGEIWLDGQEVASITTTDLNRVRSEKIGFVFQQFHLIPYLTALENVMLAQYFHSMTDEQEALEALDRVGLKERAHHLPSQLSGGEQQRVCIARALINDPKIVLADEPTGNLDAQNEEIVLRLLREYHQQGRTIIMVTHDPVVARLADRRIELHHGKVAAQEVFAMADEEQFDEVLEELWALDEQGEIAEIEHMEVHGALPVSIAVDKMVALGLVTASPHPPQPHDHKPFVNPCHEALKPAGVSSGDGSMIVELTARGRERAASIIRRHRLAERLFTDSLAMDSETEIEQQACKFEHILSPEATDKICTFLGHPRTCPHGAPIPPGACCGKQTEFTNQRILESKQSV
;
A
#
# COMPACT_ATOMS: atom_id res chain seq x y z
N MET A 1 16.13 -2.12 -11.40
CA MET A 1 16.88 -1.35 -10.40
C MET A 1 17.90 -2.24 -9.67
N ILE A 2 17.46 -3.32 -9.07
CA ILE A 2 18.30 -4.28 -8.34
C ILE A 2 18.25 -5.63 -9.06
N LYS A 3 19.37 -6.31 -9.21
CA LYS A 3 19.42 -7.65 -9.82
C LYS A 3 20.45 -8.52 -9.12
N LEU A 4 20.01 -9.66 -8.62
CA LEU A 4 20.82 -10.74 -8.06
C LEU A 4 20.83 -11.90 -9.05
N LYS A 5 22.01 -12.50 -9.28
CA LYS A 5 22.17 -13.68 -10.13
C LYS A 5 22.97 -14.74 -9.39
N ASN A 6 22.32 -15.87 -9.08
CA ASN A 6 22.90 -17.04 -8.42
C ASN A 6 23.69 -16.68 -7.15
N VAL A 7 23.13 -15.76 -6.34
CA VAL A 7 23.78 -15.23 -5.15
C VAL A 7 23.71 -16.24 -4.01
N SER A 8 24.88 -16.60 -3.47
CA SER A 8 24.97 -17.42 -2.27
C SER A 8 25.81 -16.74 -1.21
N LYS A 9 25.44 -16.93 0.07
CA LYS A 9 26.19 -16.44 1.21
C LYS A 9 26.41 -17.53 2.24
N LEU A 10 27.67 -17.76 2.55
CA LEU A 10 28.13 -18.76 3.50
C LEU A 10 28.84 -18.07 4.66
N TYR A 11 28.51 -18.46 5.88
CA TYR A 11 29.20 -18.01 7.09
C TYR A 11 29.88 -19.20 7.79
N PRO A 12 31.05 -19.02 8.39
CA PRO A 12 31.67 -20.06 9.21
C PRO A 12 30.77 -20.30 10.45
N ALA A 13 30.44 -21.56 10.73
CA ALA A 13 29.78 -21.91 11.99
C ALA A 13 30.75 -21.71 13.17
N ARG A 14 30.22 -21.31 14.34
CA ARG A 14 31.03 -21.20 15.56
C ARG A 14 31.62 -22.56 15.92
N ALA A 15 32.85 -22.58 16.37
CA ALA A 15 33.58 -23.83 16.73
C ALA A 15 32.84 -24.67 17.79
N GLU A 16 32.08 -24.04 18.67
CA GLU A 16 31.26 -24.68 19.72
C GLU A 16 30.06 -25.51 19.15
N ALA A 17 29.67 -25.28 17.90
CA ALA A 17 28.57 -25.97 17.21
C ALA A 17 29.07 -27.10 16.24
N GLY A 18 30.28 -27.62 16.46
CA GLY A 18 30.79 -28.78 15.71
C GLY A 18 31.53 -28.46 14.41
N GLY A 19 31.84 -27.20 14.15
CA GLY A 19 32.57 -26.73 12.99
C GLY A 19 31.86 -27.07 11.67
N GLY A 20 31.41 -26.09 10.93
CA GLY A 20 30.69 -26.28 9.66
C GLY A 20 30.49 -24.93 8.96
N VAL A 21 29.70 -24.94 7.91
CA VAL A 21 29.34 -23.72 7.16
C VAL A 21 27.82 -23.53 7.25
N ILE A 22 27.39 -22.35 7.65
CA ILE A 22 25.99 -21.96 7.62
C ILE A 22 25.72 -21.32 6.27
N ARG A 23 24.82 -21.91 5.49
CA ARG A 23 24.37 -21.37 4.22
C ARG A 23 23.18 -20.44 4.48
N ALA A 24 23.48 -19.16 4.59
CA ALA A 24 22.45 -18.13 4.88
C ALA A 24 21.62 -17.80 3.63
N LEU A 25 22.24 -17.79 2.44
CA LEU A 25 21.55 -17.70 1.15
C LEU A 25 22.10 -18.77 0.22
N ASP A 26 21.24 -19.36 -0.59
CA ASP A 26 21.52 -20.49 -1.50
C ASP A 26 20.94 -20.24 -2.87
N ASP A 27 21.77 -19.78 -3.80
CA ASP A 27 21.45 -19.61 -5.22
C ASP A 27 20.26 -18.67 -5.49
N ILE A 28 20.24 -17.51 -4.81
CA ILE A 28 19.19 -16.51 -4.97
C ILE A 28 19.37 -15.79 -6.31
N SER A 29 18.31 -15.85 -7.14
CA SER A 29 18.15 -15.01 -8.33
C SER A 29 16.86 -14.19 -8.17
N LEU A 30 17.00 -12.85 -8.16
CA LEU A 30 15.91 -11.91 -7.88
C LEU A 30 16.14 -10.62 -8.67
N SER A 31 15.09 -10.05 -9.22
CA SER A 31 15.11 -8.70 -9.79
C SER A 31 14.08 -7.83 -9.07
N VAL A 32 14.42 -6.55 -8.86
CA VAL A 32 13.51 -5.51 -8.36
C VAL A 32 13.57 -4.35 -9.33
N ASP A 33 12.42 -3.92 -9.81
CA ASP A 33 12.32 -2.87 -10.80
C ASP A 33 12.46 -1.45 -10.16
N PRO A 34 12.81 -0.41 -10.96
CA PRO A 34 12.80 0.96 -10.45
C PRO A 34 11.40 1.35 -9.96
N GLY A 35 11.31 1.93 -8.76
CA GLY A 35 10.05 2.35 -8.18
C GLY A 35 9.21 1.21 -7.59
N GLU A 36 9.70 -0.03 -7.57
CA GLU A 36 9.00 -1.17 -6.97
C GLU A 36 9.18 -1.19 -5.45
N TRP A 37 8.10 -1.49 -4.72
CA TRP A 37 8.16 -1.85 -3.31
C TRP A 37 8.08 -3.37 -3.16
N LEU A 38 9.17 -3.98 -2.71
CA LEU A 38 9.28 -5.42 -2.46
C LEU A 38 9.21 -5.71 -0.97
N ALA A 39 8.29 -6.56 -0.54
CA ALA A 39 8.27 -7.14 0.80
C ALA A 39 9.01 -8.48 0.83
N VAL A 40 9.86 -8.67 1.85
CA VAL A 40 10.60 -9.91 2.09
C VAL A 40 10.13 -10.51 3.40
N MET A 41 9.48 -11.67 3.31
CA MET A 41 8.96 -12.42 4.45
C MET A 41 9.71 -13.74 4.65
N GLY A 42 9.37 -14.43 5.74
CA GLY A 42 9.90 -15.76 6.08
C GLY A 42 10.24 -15.90 7.55
N PRO A 43 10.40 -17.12 8.07
CA PRO A 43 10.70 -17.39 9.48
C PRO A 43 12.04 -16.81 9.91
N SER A 44 12.28 -16.74 11.22
CA SER A 44 13.58 -16.36 11.76
C SER A 44 14.67 -17.31 11.24
N GLY A 45 15.84 -16.74 10.87
CA GLY A 45 16.94 -17.51 10.31
C GLY A 45 16.78 -17.92 8.83
N SER A 46 15.76 -17.46 8.12
CA SER A 46 15.57 -17.78 6.69
C SER A 46 16.53 -17.05 5.74
N GLY A 47 17.27 -16.04 6.21
CA GLY A 47 18.25 -15.29 5.40
C GLY A 47 17.83 -13.86 5.05
N LYS A 48 16.69 -13.34 5.55
CA LYS A 48 16.17 -12.00 5.22
C LYS A 48 17.17 -10.87 5.47
N SER A 49 17.67 -10.75 6.70
CA SER A 49 18.66 -9.71 7.04
C SER A 49 19.97 -9.91 6.27
N THR A 50 20.37 -11.16 5.96
CA THR A 50 21.52 -11.42 5.08
C THR A 50 21.27 -10.88 3.66
N LEU A 51 20.07 -11.09 3.10
CA LEU A 51 19.70 -10.57 1.78
C LEU A 51 19.77 -9.04 1.77
N VAL A 52 19.15 -8.38 2.77
CA VAL A 52 19.19 -6.91 2.91
C VAL A 52 20.60 -6.39 3.07
N ASN A 53 21.44 -7.05 3.87
CA ASN A 53 22.86 -6.66 4.05
C ASN A 53 23.67 -6.76 2.76
N LEU A 54 23.42 -7.78 1.91
CA LEU A 54 24.09 -7.91 0.63
C LEU A 54 23.64 -6.83 -0.36
N ILE A 55 22.33 -6.61 -0.50
CA ILE A 55 21.78 -5.54 -1.34
C ILE A 55 22.24 -4.17 -0.83
N GLY A 56 22.30 -4.01 0.48
CA GLY A 56 22.75 -2.78 1.15
C GLY A 56 24.25 -2.54 1.12
N CYS A 57 25.02 -3.38 0.47
CA CYS A 57 26.47 -3.26 0.42
C CYS A 57 27.15 -3.26 1.81
N LEU A 58 26.51 -3.85 2.82
CA LEU A 58 27.07 -4.03 4.17
C LEU A 58 27.92 -5.30 4.27
N ASP A 59 27.64 -6.28 3.39
CA ASP A 59 28.39 -7.53 3.30
C ASP A 59 28.57 -7.90 1.80
N ARG A 60 29.42 -8.88 1.52
CA ARG A 60 29.68 -9.38 0.17
C ARG A 60 29.14 -10.80 0.00
N PRO A 61 28.61 -11.16 -1.18
CA PRO A 61 28.23 -12.54 -1.46
C PRO A 61 29.47 -13.45 -1.47
N THR A 62 29.27 -14.72 -1.16
CA THR A 62 30.32 -15.75 -1.33
C THR A 62 30.46 -16.13 -2.80
N SER A 63 29.35 -16.13 -3.55
CA SER A 63 29.32 -16.34 -5.00
C SER A 63 28.10 -15.65 -5.60
N GLY A 64 28.11 -15.46 -6.91
CA GLY A 64 27.06 -14.80 -7.68
C GLY A 64 27.33 -13.31 -7.89
N GLU A 65 26.42 -12.64 -8.59
CA GLU A 65 26.53 -11.22 -8.97
C GLU A 65 25.42 -10.41 -8.34
N ILE A 66 25.72 -9.19 -7.91
CA ILE A 66 24.74 -8.21 -7.43
C ILE A 66 24.91 -6.92 -8.22
N TRP A 67 23.82 -6.48 -8.83
CA TRP A 67 23.75 -5.26 -9.63
C TRP A 67 22.81 -4.26 -8.97
N LEU A 68 23.28 -3.02 -8.76
CA LEU A 68 22.49 -1.91 -8.23
C LEU A 68 22.56 -0.75 -9.22
N ASP A 69 21.40 -0.34 -9.73
CA ASP A 69 21.29 0.78 -10.69
C ASP A 69 22.29 0.64 -11.86
N GLY A 70 22.36 -0.56 -12.44
CA GLY A 70 23.24 -0.88 -13.57
C GLY A 70 24.73 -1.10 -13.23
N GLN A 71 25.13 -0.95 -11.97
CA GLN A 71 26.50 -1.17 -11.50
C GLN A 71 26.63 -2.51 -10.76
N GLU A 72 27.59 -3.34 -11.16
CA GLU A 72 27.94 -4.57 -10.44
C GLU A 72 28.68 -4.18 -9.14
N VAL A 73 28.24 -4.71 -7.98
CA VAL A 73 28.74 -4.27 -6.66
C VAL A 73 29.47 -5.38 -5.86
N ALA A 74 29.39 -6.65 -6.27
CA ALA A 74 30.00 -7.75 -5.52
C ALA A 74 31.53 -7.72 -5.64
N SER A 75 32.08 -7.21 -6.75
CA SER A 75 33.52 -7.24 -7.09
C SER A 75 34.24 -5.90 -6.95
N ILE A 76 33.53 -4.77 -6.75
CA ILE A 76 34.16 -3.44 -6.65
C ILE A 76 34.98 -3.26 -5.35
N THR A 77 35.84 -2.24 -5.33
CA THR A 77 36.65 -1.90 -4.15
C THR A 77 35.77 -1.50 -2.95
N THR A 78 36.30 -1.60 -1.74
CA THR A 78 35.60 -1.16 -0.52
C THR A 78 35.28 0.33 -0.56
N THR A 79 36.15 1.16 -1.14
CA THR A 79 35.93 2.60 -1.29
C THR A 79 34.75 2.87 -2.22
N ASP A 80 34.68 2.21 -3.38
CA ASP A 80 33.56 2.36 -4.31
C ASP A 80 32.25 1.81 -3.72
N LEU A 81 32.33 0.71 -2.95
CA LEU A 81 31.17 0.15 -2.26
C LEU A 81 30.60 1.13 -1.24
N ASN A 82 31.47 1.80 -0.47
CA ASN A 82 31.05 2.84 0.48
C ASN A 82 30.38 4.01 -0.24
N ARG A 83 30.91 4.42 -1.41
CA ARG A 83 30.31 5.49 -2.22
C ARG A 83 28.93 5.08 -2.74
N VAL A 84 28.79 3.89 -3.32
CA VAL A 84 27.47 3.38 -3.75
C VAL A 84 26.45 3.38 -2.61
N ARG A 85 26.88 2.95 -1.42
CA ARG A 85 26.01 2.93 -0.24
C ARG A 85 25.57 4.32 0.18
N SER A 86 26.50 5.28 0.28
CA SER A 86 26.17 6.66 0.70
C SER A 86 25.33 7.42 -0.34
N GLU A 87 25.53 7.16 -1.63
CA GLU A 87 24.83 7.89 -2.71
C GLU A 87 23.46 7.29 -3.09
N LYS A 88 23.29 5.96 -2.94
CA LYS A 88 22.11 5.28 -3.52
C LYS A 88 21.20 4.61 -2.50
N ILE A 89 21.65 4.39 -1.26
CA ILE A 89 20.95 3.52 -0.31
C ILE A 89 20.67 4.24 1.00
N GLY A 90 19.40 4.26 1.39
CA GLY A 90 18.93 4.63 2.72
C GLY A 90 18.61 3.38 3.55
N PHE A 91 19.06 3.35 4.81
CA PHE A 91 18.80 2.23 5.72
C PHE A 91 17.88 2.63 6.86
N VAL A 92 16.81 1.87 7.05
CA VAL A 92 15.94 1.90 8.22
C VAL A 92 16.04 0.55 8.92
N PHE A 93 16.65 0.51 10.10
CA PHE A 93 16.86 -0.72 10.85
C PHE A 93 15.81 -0.93 11.94
N GLN A 94 15.55 -2.16 12.33
CA GLN A 94 14.72 -2.53 13.46
C GLN A 94 15.27 -1.96 14.79
N GLN A 95 16.60 -2.05 15.00
CA GLN A 95 17.28 -1.34 16.06
C GLN A 95 17.70 0.02 15.52
N PHE A 96 17.38 1.09 16.23
CA PHE A 96 17.52 2.47 15.76
C PHE A 96 18.93 2.86 15.34
N HIS A 97 19.97 2.29 15.96
CA HIS A 97 21.37 2.59 15.66
C HIS A 97 21.66 4.10 15.63
N LEU A 98 20.98 4.85 16.50
CA LEU A 98 21.30 6.26 16.72
C LEU A 98 22.56 6.37 17.59
N ILE A 99 23.38 7.36 17.29
CA ILE A 99 24.56 7.67 18.11
C ILE A 99 24.07 8.35 19.40
N PRO A 100 24.27 7.73 20.59
CA PRO A 100 23.54 8.12 21.80
C PRO A 100 23.96 9.50 22.38
N TYR A 101 25.11 10.01 22.00
CA TYR A 101 25.63 11.30 22.39
C TYR A 101 25.46 12.40 21.34
N LEU A 102 24.86 12.12 20.22
CA LEU A 102 24.44 13.07 19.21
C LEU A 102 22.94 13.35 19.34
N THR A 103 22.54 14.59 19.14
CA THR A 103 21.13 14.98 19.06
C THR A 103 20.43 14.35 17.85
N ALA A 104 19.09 14.46 17.76
CA ALA A 104 18.34 14.01 16.59
C ALA A 104 18.86 14.68 15.31
N LEU A 105 19.07 15.98 15.35
CA LEU A 105 19.61 16.79 14.26
C LEU A 105 21.00 16.30 13.83
N GLU A 106 21.93 16.14 14.78
CA GLU A 106 23.28 15.68 14.49
C GLU A 106 23.31 14.23 13.96
N ASN A 107 22.39 13.35 14.40
CA ASN A 107 22.24 12.02 13.83
C ASN A 107 21.81 12.07 12.36
N VAL A 108 20.94 13.00 11.96
CA VAL A 108 20.55 13.20 10.55
C VAL A 108 21.71 13.81 9.75
N MET A 109 22.36 14.85 10.26
CA MET A 109 23.50 15.51 9.62
C MET A 109 24.69 14.56 9.41
N LEU A 110 24.82 13.52 10.24
CA LEU A 110 25.87 12.50 10.07
C LEU A 110 25.75 11.77 8.73
N ALA A 111 24.53 11.52 8.24
CA ALA A 111 24.34 10.90 6.93
C ALA A 111 24.77 11.84 5.78
N GLN A 112 24.49 13.14 5.90
CA GLN A 112 24.99 14.14 4.94
C GLN A 112 26.52 14.18 4.94
N TYR A 113 27.16 14.16 6.11
CA TYR A 113 28.63 14.20 6.23
C TYR A 113 29.32 13.09 5.43
N PHE A 114 28.72 11.90 5.37
CA PHE A 114 29.26 10.79 4.59
C PHE A 114 28.90 10.83 3.11
N HIS A 115 27.96 11.66 2.72
CA HIS A 115 27.50 11.80 1.34
C HIS A 115 28.11 13.03 0.66
N SER A 116 28.05 14.20 1.30
CA SER A 116 28.43 15.49 0.72
C SER A 116 28.82 16.51 1.81
N MET A 117 28.33 17.74 1.68
CA MET A 117 28.43 18.77 2.71
C MET A 117 27.20 18.71 3.64
N THR A 118 27.43 18.94 4.93
CA THR A 118 26.32 19.04 5.90
C THR A 118 25.57 20.35 5.72
N ASP A 119 24.24 20.26 5.71
CA ASP A 119 23.32 21.39 5.72
C ASP A 119 22.33 21.22 6.88
N GLU A 120 22.47 22.09 7.88
CA GLU A 120 21.65 22.06 9.09
C GLU A 120 20.18 22.37 8.78
N GLN A 121 19.92 23.29 7.83
CA GLN A 121 18.56 23.66 7.46
C GLN A 121 17.84 22.50 6.79
N GLU A 122 18.51 21.82 5.87
CA GLU A 122 17.96 20.63 5.21
C GLU A 122 17.69 19.49 6.21
N ALA A 123 18.57 19.31 7.19
CA ALA A 123 18.40 18.32 8.25
C ALA A 123 17.22 18.67 9.20
N LEU A 124 17.00 19.96 9.49
CA LEU A 124 15.82 20.43 10.23
C LEU A 124 14.52 20.21 9.44
N GLU A 125 14.53 20.44 8.14
CA GLU A 125 13.39 20.18 7.27
C GLU A 125 13.08 18.66 7.17
N ALA A 126 14.11 17.82 7.15
CA ALA A 126 13.90 16.36 7.20
C ALA A 126 13.27 15.92 8.52
N LEU A 127 13.67 16.51 9.65
CA LEU A 127 13.04 16.27 10.95
C LEU A 127 11.61 16.83 11.01
N ASP A 128 11.35 17.95 10.38
CA ASP A 128 9.99 18.53 10.29
C ASP A 128 9.02 17.60 9.53
N ARG A 129 9.45 17.01 8.41
CA ARG A 129 8.68 16.02 7.63
C ARG A 129 8.25 14.80 8.45
N VAL A 130 9.06 14.39 9.41
CA VAL A 130 8.73 13.27 10.31
C VAL A 130 8.09 13.74 11.64
N GLY A 131 7.72 15.03 11.75
CA GLY A 131 7.06 15.62 12.92
C GLY A 131 7.95 15.77 14.15
N LEU A 132 9.27 15.98 13.96
CA LEU A 132 10.25 16.04 15.05
C LEU A 132 11.04 17.35 15.09
N LYS A 133 10.59 18.41 14.44
CA LYS A 133 11.27 19.72 14.44
C LYS A 133 11.58 20.23 15.85
N GLU A 134 10.57 20.20 16.73
CA GLU A 134 10.69 20.64 18.13
C GLU A 134 11.57 19.71 18.99
N ARG A 135 11.91 18.54 18.47
CA ARG A 135 12.75 17.54 19.10
C ARG A 135 14.17 17.48 18.51
N ALA A 136 14.50 18.37 17.56
CA ALA A 136 15.77 18.35 16.83
C ALA A 136 17.01 18.30 17.74
N HIS A 137 16.99 19.02 18.86
CA HIS A 137 18.11 19.10 19.80
C HIS A 137 18.04 18.09 20.98
N HIS A 138 17.09 17.13 20.95
CA HIS A 138 17.00 16.09 21.95
C HIS A 138 17.98 14.94 21.65
N LEU A 139 18.56 14.36 22.70
CA LEU A 139 19.36 13.14 22.61
C LEU A 139 18.42 11.92 22.42
N PRO A 140 18.89 10.81 21.83
CA PRO A 140 18.10 9.58 21.71
C PRO A 140 17.47 9.10 23.02
N SER A 141 18.15 9.25 24.14
CA SER A 141 17.63 8.88 25.46
C SER A 141 16.45 9.72 25.94
N GLN A 142 16.17 10.85 25.30
CA GLN A 142 15.06 11.77 25.59
C GLN A 142 13.87 11.58 24.63
N LEU A 143 14.00 10.66 23.67
CA LEU A 143 13.01 10.36 22.66
C LEU A 143 12.34 9.02 22.93
N SER A 144 11.05 8.92 22.67
CA SER A 144 10.34 7.65 22.66
C SER A 144 10.85 6.74 21.54
N GLY A 145 10.52 5.43 21.58
CA GLY A 145 10.91 4.48 20.54
C GLY A 145 10.40 4.89 19.15
N GLY A 146 9.16 5.36 19.05
CA GLY A 146 8.60 5.85 17.80
C GLY A 146 9.27 7.13 17.29
N GLU A 147 9.64 8.05 18.19
CA GLU A 147 10.42 9.25 17.83
C GLU A 147 11.83 8.87 17.34
N GLN A 148 12.50 7.92 18.01
CA GLN A 148 13.80 7.44 17.56
C GLN A 148 13.72 6.80 16.18
N GLN A 149 12.69 6.00 15.90
CA GLN A 149 12.48 5.41 14.57
C GLN A 149 12.26 6.47 13.51
N ARG A 150 11.48 7.52 13.80
CA ARG A 150 11.30 8.64 12.87
C ARG A 150 12.60 9.41 12.60
N VAL A 151 13.48 9.56 13.60
CA VAL A 151 14.84 10.10 13.37
C VAL A 151 15.63 9.19 12.42
N CYS A 152 15.54 7.86 12.58
CA CYS A 152 16.20 6.91 11.68
C CYS A 152 15.69 7.02 10.24
N ILE A 153 14.40 7.24 10.06
CA ILE A 153 13.80 7.47 8.73
C ILE A 153 14.32 8.79 8.15
N ALA A 154 14.26 9.89 8.89
CA ALA A 154 14.81 11.17 8.43
C ALA A 154 16.29 11.03 8.02
N ARG A 155 17.10 10.33 8.83
CA ARG A 155 18.50 10.02 8.53
C ARG A 155 18.67 9.17 7.26
N ALA A 156 17.78 8.20 7.04
CA ALA A 156 17.85 7.34 5.87
C ALA A 156 17.49 8.08 4.57
N LEU A 157 16.59 9.07 4.65
CA LEU A 157 16.03 9.75 3.50
C LEU A 157 16.68 11.09 3.16
N ILE A 158 17.53 11.67 4.05
CA ILE A 158 18.08 13.01 3.90
C ILE A 158 18.86 13.21 2.59
N ASN A 159 19.56 12.17 2.12
CA ASN A 159 20.37 12.22 0.91
C ASN A 159 19.59 11.80 -0.35
N ASP A 160 18.27 11.77 -0.29
CA ASP A 160 17.37 11.37 -1.39
C ASP A 160 17.78 10.06 -2.10
N PRO A 161 17.96 8.95 -1.35
CA PRO A 161 18.45 7.71 -1.92
C PRO A 161 17.45 7.12 -2.91
N LYS A 162 17.96 6.44 -3.95
CA LYS A 162 17.12 5.73 -4.93
C LYS A 162 16.51 4.44 -4.37
N ILE A 163 17.15 3.85 -3.37
CA ILE A 163 16.78 2.56 -2.75
C ILE A 163 16.67 2.77 -1.25
N VAL A 164 15.55 2.37 -0.67
CA VAL A 164 15.36 2.29 0.78
C VAL A 164 15.29 0.84 1.19
N LEU A 165 16.13 0.47 2.13
CA LEU A 165 16.16 -0.85 2.76
C LEU A 165 15.64 -0.73 4.18
N ALA A 166 14.49 -1.33 4.46
CA ALA A 166 13.83 -1.29 5.76
C ALA A 166 13.79 -2.71 6.35
N ASP A 167 14.55 -2.94 7.43
CA ASP A 167 14.55 -4.24 8.13
C ASP A 167 13.68 -4.12 9.39
N GLU A 168 12.47 -4.68 9.34
CA GLU A 168 11.43 -4.64 10.37
C GLU A 168 11.19 -3.21 10.93
N PRO A 169 10.86 -2.22 10.07
CA PRO A 169 10.83 -0.81 10.46
C PRO A 169 9.77 -0.48 11.51
N THR A 170 8.78 -1.35 11.71
CA THR A 170 7.66 -1.16 12.65
C THR A 170 7.66 -2.14 13.81
N GLY A 171 8.56 -3.11 13.86
CA GLY A 171 8.52 -4.26 14.77
C GLY A 171 8.58 -3.96 16.29
N ASN A 172 8.90 -2.73 16.68
CA ASN A 172 8.98 -2.29 18.08
C ASN A 172 8.11 -1.06 18.38
N LEU A 173 7.12 -0.76 17.51
CA LEU A 173 6.30 0.43 17.59
C LEU A 173 4.87 0.10 18.08
N ASP A 174 4.24 1.08 18.71
CA ASP A 174 2.78 1.05 18.89
C ASP A 174 2.05 1.35 17.57
N ALA A 175 0.76 1.07 17.50
CA ALA A 175 -0.04 1.19 16.28
C ALA A 175 0.00 2.60 15.67
N GLN A 176 0.00 3.66 16.50
CA GLN A 176 0.03 5.04 16.03
C GLN A 176 1.37 5.38 15.37
N ASN A 177 2.49 4.97 15.97
CA ASN A 177 3.82 5.20 15.41
C ASN A 177 4.07 4.31 14.19
N GLU A 178 3.55 3.08 14.18
CA GLU A 178 3.59 2.20 13.02
C GLU A 178 2.93 2.84 11.79
N GLU A 179 1.71 3.36 11.94
CA GLU A 179 0.99 4.04 10.86
C GLU A 179 1.77 5.22 10.29
N ILE A 180 2.36 6.07 11.18
CA ILE A 180 3.19 7.20 10.75
C ILE A 180 4.39 6.72 9.93
N VAL A 181 5.09 5.68 10.38
CA VAL A 181 6.26 5.13 9.68
C VAL A 181 5.88 4.56 8.32
N LEU A 182 4.80 3.77 8.26
CA LEU A 182 4.32 3.18 7.00
C LEU A 182 3.84 4.25 6.02
N ARG A 183 3.18 5.30 6.49
CA ARG A 183 2.81 6.46 5.67
C ARG A 183 4.03 7.15 5.07
N LEU A 184 5.08 7.43 5.85
CA LEU A 184 6.30 8.04 5.35
C LEU A 184 6.98 7.18 4.27
N LEU A 185 7.07 5.86 4.46
CA LEU A 185 7.61 4.95 3.46
C LEU A 185 6.75 4.94 2.18
N ARG A 186 5.43 5.02 2.32
CA ARG A 186 4.49 5.07 1.19
C ARG A 186 4.63 6.36 0.39
N GLU A 187 4.68 7.51 1.06
CA GLU A 187 4.92 8.81 0.42
C GLU A 187 6.23 8.79 -0.40
N TYR A 188 7.26 8.14 0.15
CA TYR A 188 8.55 8.01 -0.52
C TYR A 188 8.49 7.07 -1.74
N HIS A 189 7.74 5.98 -1.64
CA HIS A 189 7.46 5.07 -2.75
C HIS A 189 6.68 5.78 -3.88
N GLN A 190 5.65 6.57 -3.55
CA GLN A 190 4.87 7.35 -4.52
C GLN A 190 5.71 8.37 -5.30
N GLN A 191 6.85 8.80 -4.76
CA GLN A 191 7.84 9.61 -5.47
C GLN A 191 8.72 8.80 -6.45
N GLY A 192 8.41 7.51 -6.67
CA GLY A 192 9.12 6.62 -7.58
C GLY A 192 10.39 6.00 -7.01
N ARG A 193 10.55 5.97 -5.69
CA ARG A 193 11.69 5.33 -5.03
C ARG A 193 11.47 3.85 -4.82
N THR A 194 12.53 3.05 -4.96
CA THR A 194 12.49 1.61 -4.77
C THR A 194 12.62 1.28 -3.28
N ILE A 195 11.71 0.47 -2.75
CA ILE A 195 11.74 0.04 -1.34
C ILE A 195 11.89 -1.48 -1.26
N ILE A 196 12.80 -1.95 -0.42
CA ILE A 196 12.83 -3.35 0.03
C ILE A 196 12.58 -3.36 1.53
N MET A 197 11.49 -3.98 1.93
CA MET A 197 11.07 -4.05 3.33
C MET A 197 11.04 -5.48 3.81
N VAL A 198 11.77 -5.77 4.87
CA VAL A 198 11.62 -7.02 5.62
C VAL A 198 10.53 -6.82 6.67
N THR A 199 9.58 -7.71 6.69
CA THR A 199 8.55 -7.76 7.73
C THR A 199 8.09 -9.18 7.98
N HIS A 200 7.62 -9.46 9.18
CA HIS A 200 6.93 -10.70 9.52
C HIS A 200 5.41 -10.50 9.59
N ASP A 201 4.94 -9.26 9.49
CA ASP A 201 3.52 -8.93 9.48
C ASP A 201 2.96 -9.03 8.04
N PRO A 202 1.98 -9.92 7.80
CA PRO A 202 1.38 -10.08 6.48
C PRO A 202 0.56 -8.85 6.04
N VAL A 203 0.00 -8.07 6.99
CA VAL A 203 -0.75 -6.85 6.67
C VAL A 203 0.21 -5.78 6.16
N VAL A 204 1.32 -5.57 6.86
CA VAL A 204 2.38 -4.64 6.45
C VAL A 204 2.99 -5.05 5.11
N ALA A 205 3.17 -6.36 4.87
CA ALA A 205 3.71 -6.87 3.60
C ALA A 205 2.81 -6.56 2.39
N ARG A 206 1.50 -6.45 2.58
CA ARG A 206 0.54 -6.12 1.51
C ARG A 206 0.60 -4.66 1.04
N LEU A 207 1.32 -3.79 1.76
CA LEU A 207 1.61 -2.42 1.28
C LEU A 207 2.55 -2.41 0.08
N ALA A 208 3.31 -3.48 -0.10
CA ALA A 208 4.25 -3.64 -1.20
C ALA A 208 3.54 -4.02 -2.51
N ASP A 209 4.19 -3.80 -3.65
CA ASP A 209 3.69 -4.24 -4.96
C ASP A 209 3.85 -5.76 -5.13
N ARG A 210 4.87 -6.32 -4.46
CA ARG A 210 5.21 -7.73 -4.52
C ARG A 210 5.80 -8.23 -3.21
N ARG A 211 5.50 -9.49 -2.89
CA ARG A 211 6.07 -10.22 -1.75
C ARG A 211 6.90 -11.40 -2.22
N ILE A 212 8.03 -11.63 -1.58
CA ILE A 212 8.76 -12.88 -1.63
C ILE A 212 8.85 -13.52 -0.25
N GLU A 213 8.83 -14.83 -0.21
CA GLU A 213 9.01 -15.59 1.01
C GLU A 213 10.31 -16.38 0.96
N LEU A 214 11.18 -16.16 1.97
CA LEU A 214 12.45 -16.84 2.11
C LEU A 214 12.32 -18.02 3.08
N HIS A 215 12.76 -19.19 2.64
CA HIS A 215 12.92 -20.39 3.47
C HIS A 215 14.29 -21.02 3.26
N HIS A 216 15.03 -21.23 4.35
CA HIS A 216 16.36 -21.86 4.32
C HIS A 216 17.30 -21.26 3.26
N GLY A 217 17.30 -19.94 3.14
CA GLY A 217 18.15 -19.21 2.21
C GLY A 217 17.70 -19.24 0.74
N LYS A 218 16.51 -19.73 0.44
CA LYS A 218 15.93 -19.77 -0.92
C LYS A 218 14.63 -18.99 -1.00
N VAL A 219 14.30 -18.48 -2.18
CA VAL A 219 12.98 -17.95 -2.47
C VAL A 219 12.02 -19.14 -2.64
N ALA A 220 11.13 -19.32 -1.67
CA ALA A 220 10.16 -20.40 -1.64
C ALA A 220 8.85 -20.04 -2.34
N ALA A 221 8.42 -18.77 -2.25
CA ALA A 221 7.21 -18.27 -2.87
C ALA A 221 7.41 -16.80 -3.32
N GLN A 222 6.66 -16.43 -4.33
CA GLN A 222 6.55 -15.05 -4.81
C GLN A 222 5.08 -14.77 -5.12
N GLU A 223 4.59 -13.62 -4.67
CA GLU A 223 3.22 -13.17 -4.88
C GLU A 223 3.24 -11.70 -5.31
N VAL A 224 2.49 -11.38 -6.36
CA VAL A 224 2.29 -10.01 -6.83
C VAL A 224 0.90 -9.58 -6.38
N PHE A 225 0.82 -8.50 -5.62
CA PHE A 225 -0.43 -8.09 -4.99
C PHE A 225 -1.39 -7.33 -5.92
N ALA A 226 -0.94 -6.92 -7.11
CA ALA A 226 -1.77 -6.17 -8.05
C ALA A 226 -3.12 -6.83 -8.41
N MET A 227 -3.24 -8.17 -8.29
CA MET A 227 -4.49 -8.88 -8.57
C MET A 227 -5.35 -9.08 -7.31
N ALA A 228 -4.76 -9.27 -6.12
CA ALA A 228 -5.53 -9.41 -4.88
C ALA A 228 -6.15 -8.09 -4.42
N ASP A 229 -5.53 -6.97 -4.77
CA ASP A 229 -6.06 -5.63 -4.48
C ASP A 229 -7.23 -5.28 -5.41
N GLU A 230 -7.32 -5.86 -6.62
CA GLU A 230 -8.40 -5.56 -7.57
C GLU A 230 -9.77 -5.99 -7.06
N GLU A 231 -9.88 -7.13 -6.36
CA GLU A 231 -11.15 -7.56 -5.74
C GLU A 231 -11.58 -6.57 -4.65
N GLN A 232 -10.65 -6.16 -3.78
CA GLN A 232 -10.96 -5.17 -2.75
C GLN A 232 -11.26 -3.79 -3.31
N PHE A 233 -10.61 -3.39 -4.41
CA PHE A 233 -10.95 -2.14 -5.11
C PHE A 233 -12.36 -2.21 -5.71
N ASP A 234 -12.76 -3.35 -6.22
CA ASP A 234 -14.09 -3.56 -6.75
C ASP A 234 -15.13 -3.44 -5.63
N GLU A 235 -14.91 -4.02 -4.45
CA GLU A 235 -15.77 -3.84 -3.27
C GLU A 235 -15.86 -2.37 -2.81
N VAL A 236 -14.74 -1.64 -2.75
CA VAL A 236 -14.73 -0.21 -2.43
C VAL A 236 -15.54 0.59 -3.48
N LEU A 237 -15.42 0.26 -4.77
CA LEU A 237 -16.15 0.93 -5.83
C LEU A 237 -17.66 0.65 -5.76
N GLU A 238 -18.06 -0.55 -5.34
CA GLU A 238 -19.46 -0.91 -5.11
C GLU A 238 -20.07 -0.12 -3.95
N GLU A 239 -19.34 -0.05 -2.82
CA GLU A 239 -19.78 0.73 -1.66
C GLU A 239 -19.94 2.21 -2.02
N LEU A 240 -18.93 2.79 -2.70
CA LEU A 240 -18.99 4.18 -3.18
C LEU A 240 -20.13 4.42 -4.14
N TRP A 241 -20.45 3.46 -5.01
CA TRP A 241 -21.58 3.55 -5.92
C TRP A 241 -22.91 3.50 -5.17
N ALA A 242 -23.04 2.61 -4.18
CA ALA A 242 -24.25 2.48 -3.37
C ALA A 242 -24.54 3.75 -2.57
N LEU A 243 -23.51 4.35 -1.96
CA LEU A 243 -23.62 5.64 -1.24
C LEU A 243 -24.01 6.78 -2.20
N ASP A 244 -23.42 6.86 -3.39
CA ASP A 244 -23.74 7.85 -4.41
C ASP A 244 -25.21 7.73 -4.89
N GLU A 245 -25.74 6.50 -5.07
CA GLU A 245 -27.16 6.26 -5.39
C GLU A 245 -28.11 6.72 -4.28
N GLN A 246 -27.69 6.65 -3.02
CA GLN A 246 -28.46 7.12 -1.85
C GLN A 246 -28.29 8.63 -1.59
N GLY A 247 -27.34 9.28 -2.26
CA GLY A 247 -26.99 10.68 -2.05
C GLY A 247 -26.23 10.91 -0.75
N GLU A 248 -25.58 9.87 -0.22
CA GLU A 248 -24.76 9.91 0.99
C GLU A 248 -23.29 10.20 0.67
N ILE A 249 -22.59 10.81 1.63
CA ILE A 249 -21.17 11.14 1.51
C ILE A 249 -20.35 9.94 2.03
N ALA A 250 -19.42 9.45 1.22
CA ALA A 250 -18.53 8.37 1.61
C ALA A 250 -17.37 8.90 2.45
N GLU A 251 -17.33 8.53 3.72
CA GLU A 251 -16.23 8.81 4.64
C GLU A 251 -15.44 7.53 4.91
N ILE A 252 -14.11 7.58 4.78
CA ILE A 252 -13.24 6.39 4.94
C ILE A 252 -13.50 5.65 6.26
N GLU A 253 -13.77 6.39 7.34
CA GLU A 253 -13.97 5.82 8.68
C GLU A 253 -15.28 5.03 8.82
N HIS A 254 -16.25 5.27 7.95
CA HIS A 254 -17.57 4.64 7.98
C HIS A 254 -17.75 3.55 6.91
N MET A 255 -16.76 3.34 6.06
CA MET A 255 -16.82 2.31 5.01
C MET A 255 -16.54 0.92 5.60
N GLU A 256 -17.48 0.00 5.45
CA GLU A 256 -17.36 -1.39 5.85
C GLU A 256 -17.02 -2.27 4.63
N VAL A 257 -15.75 -2.26 4.21
CA VAL A 257 -15.27 -3.06 3.10
C VAL A 257 -14.47 -4.26 3.62
N HIS A 258 -14.81 -5.44 3.16
CA HIS A 258 -14.08 -6.66 3.49
C HIS A 258 -12.86 -6.80 2.57
N GLY A 259 -11.70 -6.95 3.14
CA GLY A 259 -10.48 -7.13 2.35
C GLY A 259 -9.25 -7.26 3.23
N ALA A 260 -8.13 -7.51 2.59
CA ALA A 260 -6.87 -7.73 3.30
C ALA A 260 -6.12 -6.43 3.61
N LEU A 261 -6.48 -5.32 2.95
CA LEU A 261 -5.92 -4.00 3.21
C LEU A 261 -6.87 -3.19 4.11
N PRO A 262 -6.36 -2.37 5.04
CA PRO A 262 -7.16 -1.29 5.62
C PRO A 262 -7.77 -0.42 4.52
N VAL A 263 -9.02 0.03 4.69
CA VAL A 263 -9.76 0.81 3.67
C VAL A 263 -8.98 2.07 3.25
N SER A 264 -8.34 2.76 4.20
CA SER A 264 -7.50 3.93 3.92
C SER A 264 -6.37 3.62 2.92
N ILE A 265 -5.76 2.45 3.02
CA ILE A 265 -4.67 2.01 2.14
C ILE A 265 -5.21 1.64 0.76
N ALA A 266 -6.35 0.95 0.69
CA ALA A 266 -7.01 0.63 -0.57
C ALA A 266 -7.37 1.93 -1.31
N VAL A 267 -7.95 2.91 -0.61
CA VAL A 267 -8.28 4.23 -1.16
C VAL A 267 -7.05 4.97 -1.68
N ASP A 268 -5.92 5.00 -0.94
CA ASP A 268 -4.69 5.64 -1.41
C ASP A 268 -4.17 5.01 -2.72
N LYS A 269 -4.19 3.68 -2.83
CA LYS A 269 -3.82 2.98 -4.07
C LYS A 269 -4.79 3.33 -5.21
N MET A 270 -6.09 3.41 -4.92
CA MET A 270 -7.12 3.77 -5.90
C MET A 270 -7.00 5.23 -6.36
N VAL A 271 -6.57 6.15 -5.49
CA VAL A 271 -6.22 7.54 -5.85
C VAL A 271 -5.04 7.55 -6.82
N ALA A 272 -3.98 6.79 -6.54
CA ALA A 272 -2.81 6.68 -7.43
C ALA A 272 -3.18 6.10 -8.81
N LEU A 273 -4.16 5.17 -8.87
CA LEU A 273 -4.70 4.60 -10.10
C LEU A 273 -5.71 5.53 -10.81
N GLY A 274 -6.07 6.65 -10.20
CA GLY A 274 -7.06 7.60 -10.72
C GLY A 274 -8.49 7.06 -10.74
N LEU A 275 -8.82 6.14 -9.85
CA LEU A 275 -10.17 5.57 -9.70
C LEU A 275 -11.05 6.41 -8.77
N VAL A 276 -10.45 6.96 -7.72
CA VAL A 276 -11.14 7.82 -6.75
C VAL A 276 -10.36 9.09 -6.48
N THR A 277 -11.01 10.08 -5.89
CA THR A 277 -10.37 11.24 -5.26
C THR A 277 -10.65 11.20 -3.76
N ALA A 278 -9.67 11.60 -2.95
CA ALA A 278 -9.83 11.73 -1.51
C ALA A 278 -9.55 13.19 -1.10
N SER A 279 -10.45 13.79 -0.33
CA SER A 279 -10.32 15.16 0.15
C SER A 279 -10.72 15.25 1.62
N PRO A 280 -10.09 16.16 2.41
CA PRO A 280 -10.48 16.34 3.78
C PRO A 280 -11.92 16.89 3.86
N HIS A 281 -12.67 16.44 4.87
CA HIS A 281 -14.02 16.93 5.14
C HIS A 281 -13.98 18.46 5.30
N PRO A 282 -14.83 19.24 4.61
CA PRO A 282 -14.90 20.68 4.82
C PRO A 282 -15.29 20.96 6.28
N PRO A 283 -14.67 21.94 6.95
CA PRO A 283 -14.98 22.25 8.32
C PRO A 283 -16.47 22.57 8.44
N GLN A 284 -17.19 21.82 9.27
CA GLN A 284 -18.58 22.11 9.54
C GLN A 284 -18.69 23.49 10.20
N PRO A 285 -19.60 24.37 9.78
CA PRO A 285 -19.85 25.61 10.46
C PRO A 285 -20.38 25.26 11.85
N HIS A 286 -19.56 25.46 12.87
CA HIS A 286 -19.95 25.30 14.26
C HIS A 286 -20.95 26.40 14.63
N ASP A 287 -22.22 26.12 14.46
CA ASP A 287 -23.33 26.93 14.98
C ASP A 287 -23.69 26.44 16.41
N HIS A 288 -22.71 26.53 17.31
CA HIS A 288 -22.97 26.39 18.76
C HIS A 288 -22.50 27.63 19.49
N LYS A 289 -23.46 28.51 19.81
CA LYS A 289 -23.32 29.47 20.89
C LYS A 289 -22.95 28.69 22.16
N PRO A 290 -21.86 29.07 22.85
CA PRO A 290 -21.51 28.41 24.10
C PRO A 290 -22.56 28.73 25.15
N PHE A 291 -23.27 27.71 25.62
CA PHE A 291 -24.02 27.79 26.86
C PHE A 291 -23.01 27.79 28.02
N VAL A 292 -22.69 28.97 28.53
CA VAL A 292 -21.77 29.15 29.66
C VAL A 292 -22.51 28.72 30.92
N ASN A 293 -22.16 27.58 31.49
CA ASN A 293 -22.55 27.15 32.81
C ASN A 293 -21.44 27.54 33.81
N PRO A 294 -21.69 28.43 34.81
CA PRO A 294 -20.62 29.08 35.59
C PRO A 294 -20.15 28.28 36.82
N CYS A 295 -20.16 26.96 36.81
CA CYS A 295 -19.69 26.18 37.95
C CYS A 295 -18.97 24.91 37.48
N HIS A 296 -17.71 25.03 37.01
CA HIS A 296 -16.65 24.05 37.12
C HIS A 296 -15.41 24.51 36.34
N GLU A 297 -14.70 25.47 36.94
CA GLU A 297 -13.30 25.72 36.60
C GLU A 297 -12.44 24.73 37.41
N ALA A 298 -11.93 23.68 36.81
CA ALA A 298 -10.72 23.02 37.26
C ALA A 298 -10.18 22.06 36.15
N LEU A 299 -9.02 22.44 35.60
CA LEU A 299 -8.03 21.55 34.98
C LEU A 299 -8.43 20.81 33.69
N LYS A 300 -8.27 21.47 32.54
CA LYS A 300 -7.89 20.84 31.29
C LYS A 300 -6.54 21.36 30.80
N PRO A 301 -5.56 20.51 30.45
CA PRO A 301 -4.33 20.99 29.83
C PRO A 301 -4.66 21.51 28.43
N ALA A 302 -4.05 22.65 28.10
CA ALA A 302 -4.18 23.31 26.81
C ALA A 302 -3.51 22.46 25.71
N GLY A 303 -4.22 22.31 24.60
CA GLY A 303 -3.60 22.14 23.30
C GLY A 303 -3.45 20.71 22.77
N VAL A 304 -4.54 20.13 22.28
CA VAL A 304 -4.55 19.38 21.02
C VAL A 304 -5.92 19.69 20.40
N SER A 305 -5.94 20.52 19.38
CA SER A 305 -7.06 20.57 18.46
C SER A 305 -6.99 19.28 17.63
N SER A 306 -7.72 18.26 18.04
CA SER A 306 -8.09 17.13 17.18
C SER A 306 -8.98 17.71 16.08
N GLY A 307 -8.38 18.10 14.96
CA GLY A 307 -9.09 18.18 13.71
C GLY A 307 -9.57 16.77 13.42
N ASP A 308 -10.88 16.60 13.39
CA ASP A 308 -11.54 15.40 12.91
C ASP A 308 -11.08 15.20 11.46
N GLY A 309 -10.13 14.26 11.25
CA GLY A 309 -9.44 14.08 9.98
C GLY A 309 -10.20 13.14 9.05
N SER A 310 -11.53 13.12 9.12
CA SER A 310 -12.38 12.35 8.20
C SER A 310 -12.10 12.75 6.76
N MET A 311 -11.79 11.76 5.92
CA MET A 311 -11.52 11.94 4.49
C MET A 311 -12.74 11.52 3.70
N ILE A 312 -13.22 12.41 2.83
CA ILE A 312 -14.30 12.13 1.86
C ILE A 312 -13.68 11.50 0.61
N VAL A 313 -14.30 10.42 0.14
CA VAL A 313 -13.91 9.70 -1.07
C VAL A 313 -14.99 9.85 -2.14
N GLU A 314 -14.59 10.19 -3.36
CA GLU A 314 -15.50 10.35 -4.48
C GLU A 314 -14.98 9.59 -5.71
N LEU A 315 -15.90 9.02 -6.50
CA LEU A 315 -15.58 8.34 -7.74
C LEU A 315 -15.11 9.34 -8.81
N THR A 316 -13.97 9.09 -9.43
CA THR A 316 -13.59 9.77 -10.68
C THR A 316 -14.43 9.28 -11.86
N ALA A 317 -14.32 9.90 -13.03
CA ALA A 317 -14.97 9.40 -14.25
C ALA A 317 -14.57 7.94 -14.57
N ARG A 318 -13.27 7.62 -14.40
CA ARG A 318 -12.72 6.27 -14.61
C ARG A 318 -13.20 5.29 -13.53
N GLY A 319 -13.26 5.71 -12.27
CA GLY A 319 -13.80 4.91 -11.17
C GLY A 319 -15.28 4.62 -11.37
N ARG A 320 -16.06 5.61 -11.80
CA ARG A 320 -17.49 5.46 -12.09
C ARG A 320 -17.75 4.48 -13.24
N GLU A 321 -16.93 4.49 -14.29
CA GLU A 321 -17.03 3.53 -15.38
C GLU A 321 -16.76 2.09 -14.89
N ARG A 322 -15.70 1.90 -14.07
CA ARG A 322 -15.38 0.60 -13.48
C ARG A 322 -16.47 0.13 -12.52
N ALA A 323 -16.92 0.99 -11.60
CA ALA A 323 -18.02 0.71 -10.67
C ALA A 323 -19.32 0.30 -11.42
N ALA A 324 -19.70 1.04 -12.46
CA ALA A 324 -20.87 0.69 -13.28
C ALA A 324 -20.75 -0.71 -13.89
N SER A 325 -19.56 -1.12 -14.30
CA SER A 325 -19.33 -2.48 -14.84
C SER A 325 -19.50 -3.57 -13.77
N ILE A 326 -19.03 -3.31 -12.56
CA ILE A 326 -19.13 -4.24 -11.42
C ILE A 326 -20.59 -4.37 -11.00
N ILE A 327 -21.25 -3.26 -10.68
CA ILE A 327 -22.66 -3.19 -10.29
C ILE A 327 -23.57 -3.86 -11.34
N ARG A 328 -23.25 -3.69 -12.63
CA ARG A 328 -23.98 -4.38 -13.69
C ARG A 328 -23.85 -5.90 -13.59
N ARG A 329 -22.64 -6.42 -13.36
CA ARG A 329 -22.40 -7.87 -13.20
C ARG A 329 -23.15 -8.41 -11.99
N HIS A 330 -23.02 -7.75 -10.85
CA HIS A 330 -23.70 -8.10 -9.62
C HIS A 330 -25.23 -8.18 -9.80
N ARG A 331 -25.85 -7.11 -10.22
CA ARG A 331 -27.31 -7.00 -10.38
C ARG A 331 -27.89 -7.93 -11.46
N LEU A 332 -27.11 -8.27 -12.49
CA LEU A 332 -27.48 -9.30 -13.47
C LEU A 332 -27.33 -10.71 -12.90
N ALA A 333 -26.34 -10.96 -12.04
CA ALA A 333 -26.20 -12.23 -11.34
C ALA A 333 -27.36 -12.48 -10.37
N GLU A 334 -27.76 -11.48 -9.58
CA GLU A 334 -28.97 -11.55 -8.73
C GLU A 334 -30.21 -11.93 -9.55
N ARG A 335 -30.43 -11.27 -10.69
CA ARG A 335 -31.54 -11.61 -11.60
C ARG A 335 -31.46 -13.03 -12.14
N LEU A 336 -30.27 -13.49 -12.51
CA LEU A 336 -30.07 -14.85 -13.01
C LEU A 336 -30.41 -15.88 -11.93
N PHE A 337 -29.95 -15.67 -10.70
CA PHE A 337 -30.22 -16.57 -9.58
C PHE A 337 -31.69 -16.58 -9.18
N THR A 338 -32.34 -15.41 -9.16
CA THR A 338 -33.76 -15.29 -8.79
C THR A 338 -34.65 -15.77 -9.90
N ASP A 339 -34.54 -15.22 -11.13
CA ASP A 339 -35.53 -15.41 -12.19
C ASP A 339 -35.35 -16.74 -12.95
N SER A 340 -34.10 -17.24 -13.07
CA SER A 340 -33.79 -18.42 -13.90
C SER A 340 -33.41 -19.65 -13.09
N LEU A 341 -32.77 -19.50 -11.94
CA LEU A 341 -32.39 -20.63 -11.07
C LEU A 341 -33.34 -20.82 -9.90
N ALA A 342 -34.34 -19.93 -9.74
CA ALA A 342 -35.39 -20.00 -8.74
C ALA A 342 -34.84 -20.20 -7.31
N MET A 343 -33.78 -19.47 -6.94
CA MET A 343 -33.27 -19.44 -5.58
C MET A 343 -34.19 -18.56 -4.72
N ASP A 344 -34.54 -19.05 -3.53
CA ASP A 344 -35.52 -18.38 -2.65
C ASP A 344 -34.89 -17.61 -1.49
N SER A 345 -33.60 -17.88 -1.19
CA SER A 345 -32.89 -17.26 -0.07
C SER A 345 -32.14 -16.01 -0.51
N GLU A 346 -32.61 -14.83 -0.09
CA GLU A 346 -32.02 -13.53 -0.40
C GLU A 346 -30.53 -13.48 -0.02
N THR A 347 -30.19 -13.96 1.17
CA THR A 347 -28.78 -14.01 1.65
C THR A 347 -27.89 -14.94 0.80
N GLU A 348 -28.43 -16.08 0.33
CA GLU A 348 -27.68 -16.98 -0.55
C GLU A 348 -27.50 -16.38 -1.94
N ILE A 349 -28.52 -15.70 -2.48
CA ILE A 349 -28.46 -15.01 -3.77
C ILE A 349 -27.38 -13.95 -3.74
N GLU A 350 -27.36 -13.09 -2.70
CA GLU A 350 -26.38 -12.03 -2.53
C GLU A 350 -24.95 -12.58 -2.44
N GLN A 351 -24.71 -13.60 -1.60
CA GLN A 351 -23.39 -14.24 -1.47
C GLN A 351 -22.92 -14.92 -2.76
N GLN A 352 -23.81 -15.50 -3.53
CA GLN A 352 -23.46 -16.13 -4.81
C GLN A 352 -23.26 -15.09 -5.91
N ALA A 353 -24.04 -14.02 -5.94
CA ALA A 353 -23.90 -12.92 -6.89
C ALA A 353 -22.54 -12.22 -6.74
N CYS A 354 -22.13 -11.92 -5.51
CA CYS A 354 -20.84 -11.33 -5.18
C CYS A 354 -19.68 -12.20 -5.68
N LYS A 355 -19.71 -13.52 -5.47
CA LYS A 355 -18.66 -14.41 -5.97
C LYS A 355 -18.68 -14.54 -7.50
N PHE A 356 -19.86 -14.50 -8.10
CA PHE A 356 -20.05 -14.74 -9.53
C PHE A 356 -19.61 -13.54 -10.38
N GLU A 357 -19.77 -12.33 -9.90
CA GLU A 357 -19.41 -11.11 -10.63
C GLU A 357 -17.90 -11.02 -10.93
N HIS A 358 -17.03 -11.49 -10.00
CA HIS A 358 -15.59 -11.47 -10.18
C HIS A 358 -15.08 -12.41 -11.29
N ILE A 359 -15.83 -13.45 -11.61
CA ILE A 359 -15.47 -14.41 -12.67
C ILE A 359 -16.12 -14.12 -14.02
N LEU A 360 -17.09 -13.18 -14.09
CA LEU A 360 -17.80 -12.84 -15.32
C LEU A 360 -16.97 -11.92 -16.22
N SER A 361 -16.69 -12.38 -17.44
CA SER A 361 -16.15 -11.51 -18.48
C SER A 361 -17.25 -10.54 -19.00
N PRO A 362 -16.86 -9.38 -19.57
CA PRO A 362 -17.82 -8.46 -20.19
C PRO A 362 -18.73 -9.11 -21.24
N GLU A 363 -18.17 -10.04 -22.03
CA GLU A 363 -18.92 -10.78 -23.06
C GLU A 363 -19.93 -11.75 -22.44
N ALA A 364 -19.57 -12.43 -21.35
CA ALA A 364 -20.49 -13.30 -20.61
C ALA A 364 -21.62 -12.47 -19.97
N THR A 365 -21.30 -11.32 -19.41
CA THR A 365 -22.26 -10.37 -18.83
C THR A 365 -23.28 -9.90 -19.86
N ASP A 366 -22.84 -9.56 -21.07
CA ASP A 366 -23.76 -9.16 -22.16
C ASP A 366 -24.62 -10.31 -22.63
N LYS A 367 -24.14 -11.55 -22.65
CA LYS A 367 -24.96 -12.73 -22.97
C LYS A 367 -25.99 -13.01 -21.89
N ILE A 368 -25.65 -12.90 -20.61
CA ILE A 368 -26.58 -13.04 -19.47
C ILE A 368 -27.66 -11.94 -19.57
N CYS A 369 -27.27 -10.70 -19.79
CA CYS A 369 -28.20 -9.60 -19.96
C CYS A 369 -29.18 -9.87 -21.11
N THR A 370 -28.69 -10.37 -22.25
CA THR A 370 -29.51 -10.73 -23.41
C THR A 370 -30.44 -11.90 -23.09
N PHE A 371 -29.94 -12.94 -22.41
CA PHE A 371 -30.75 -14.10 -21.98
C PHE A 371 -31.90 -13.69 -21.05
N LEU A 372 -31.66 -12.77 -20.13
CA LEU A 372 -32.64 -12.22 -19.21
C LEU A 372 -33.60 -11.19 -19.87
N GLY A 373 -33.45 -10.92 -21.16
CA GLY A 373 -34.32 -9.97 -21.89
C GLY A 373 -34.02 -8.50 -21.61
N HIS A 374 -32.76 -8.16 -21.24
CA HIS A 374 -32.29 -6.82 -20.91
C HIS A 374 -33.02 -6.17 -19.73
N PRO A 375 -32.97 -6.76 -18.55
CA PRO A 375 -33.63 -6.19 -17.37
C PRO A 375 -33.04 -4.81 -17.05
N ARG A 376 -33.88 -3.89 -16.57
CA ARG A 376 -33.49 -2.52 -16.23
C ARG A 376 -33.26 -2.35 -14.74
N THR A 377 -33.77 -3.26 -13.93
CA THR A 377 -33.65 -3.22 -12.47
C THR A 377 -33.29 -4.59 -11.93
N CYS A 378 -32.57 -4.66 -10.83
CA CYS A 378 -32.34 -5.90 -10.07
C CYS A 378 -33.63 -6.36 -9.35
N PRO A 379 -33.64 -7.53 -8.67
CA PRO A 379 -34.81 -7.99 -7.90
C PRO A 379 -35.26 -6.99 -6.83
N HIS A 380 -34.37 -6.23 -6.27
CA HIS A 380 -34.58 -5.21 -5.23
C HIS A 380 -35.06 -3.84 -5.81
N GLY A 381 -35.16 -3.70 -7.13
CA GLY A 381 -35.61 -2.47 -7.79
C GLY A 381 -34.50 -1.47 -8.14
N ALA A 382 -33.25 -1.73 -7.78
CA ALA A 382 -32.14 -0.85 -8.13
C ALA A 382 -31.80 -0.91 -9.63
N PRO A 383 -31.40 0.22 -10.27
CA PRO A 383 -31.19 0.29 -11.72
C PRO A 383 -29.94 -0.50 -12.14
N ILE A 384 -30.08 -1.31 -13.21
CA ILE A 384 -28.92 -2.03 -13.81
C ILE A 384 -28.25 -1.12 -14.84
N PRO A 385 -26.97 -0.77 -14.68
CA PRO A 385 -26.25 0.02 -15.67
C PRO A 385 -26.29 -0.61 -17.06
N PRO A 386 -26.54 0.16 -18.15
CA PRO A 386 -26.61 -0.37 -19.51
C PRO A 386 -25.24 -0.86 -20.00
N GLY A 387 -25.20 -1.93 -20.79
CA GLY A 387 -24.01 -2.43 -21.47
C GLY A 387 -24.11 -2.37 -22.98
N ALA A 388 -23.08 -2.84 -23.68
CA ALA A 388 -23.02 -2.81 -25.14
C ALA A 388 -24.14 -3.56 -25.82
N CYS A 389 -24.66 -4.63 -25.21
CA CYS A 389 -25.82 -5.39 -25.72
C CYS A 389 -27.13 -4.61 -25.68
N CYS A 390 -27.28 -3.60 -24.78
CA CYS A 390 -28.50 -2.83 -24.63
C CYS A 390 -28.68 -1.76 -25.73
N GLY A 391 -27.60 -1.25 -26.34
CA GLY A 391 -27.62 -0.24 -27.39
C GLY A 391 -28.18 -0.75 -28.75
N LYS A 392 -28.18 -2.05 -28.99
CA LYS A 392 -28.68 -2.64 -30.25
C LYS A 392 -30.20 -2.72 -30.35
N GLN A 393 -30.94 -2.59 -29.25
CA GLN A 393 -32.41 -2.69 -29.24
C GLN A 393 -33.09 -1.42 -29.73
N THR A 394 -32.48 -0.25 -29.62
CA THR A 394 -33.07 1.00 -30.15
C THR A 394 -33.16 1.01 -31.67
N GLU A 395 -32.27 0.32 -32.37
CA GLU A 395 -32.34 0.20 -33.84
C GLU A 395 -33.42 -0.83 -34.31
N PHE A 396 -33.51 -1.97 -33.61
CA PHE A 396 -34.51 -3.01 -33.97
C PHE A 396 -35.97 -2.57 -33.68
N THR A 397 -36.18 -1.82 -32.59
CA THR A 397 -37.51 -1.33 -32.24
C THR A 397 -37.97 -0.23 -33.21
N ASN A 398 -37.05 0.64 -33.65
CA ASN A 398 -37.34 1.67 -34.65
C ASN A 398 -37.56 1.08 -36.05
N GLN A 399 -36.87 0.00 -36.44
CA GLN A 399 -37.13 -0.69 -37.69
C GLN A 399 -38.53 -1.35 -37.73
N ARG A 400 -38.94 -2.06 -36.66
CA ARG A 400 -40.28 -2.65 -36.57
C ARG A 400 -41.40 -1.60 -36.55
N ILE A 401 -41.19 -0.43 -35.93
CA ILE A 401 -42.16 0.67 -35.94
C ILE A 401 -42.25 1.33 -37.33
N LEU A 402 -41.15 1.39 -38.07
CA LEU A 402 -41.11 1.91 -39.43
C LEU A 402 -41.77 0.94 -40.45
N GLU A 403 -41.52 -0.38 -40.29
CA GLU A 403 -42.16 -1.40 -41.15
C GLU A 403 -43.65 -1.54 -40.87
N SER A 404 -44.11 -1.35 -39.63
CA SER A 404 -45.57 -1.35 -39.31
C SER A 404 -46.32 -0.11 -39.81
N LYS A 405 -45.63 1.00 -40.13
CA LYS A 405 -46.21 2.22 -40.68
C LYS A 405 -46.21 2.26 -42.24
N GLN A 406 -45.53 1.32 -42.89
CA GLN A 406 -45.56 1.18 -44.35
C GLN A 406 -46.55 0.13 -44.85
N SER A 407 -47.31 -0.52 -43.94
CA SER A 407 -48.28 -1.57 -44.27
C SER A 407 -49.72 -1.14 -44.01
N VAL A 408 -50.04 0.18 -43.97
CA VAL A 408 -51.40 0.72 -43.93
C VAL A 408 -51.63 1.67 -45.10
#